data_4e095ebf525421c9bed54ca5f6eefa38
#
_entry.id   4e095ebf525421c9bed54ca5f6eefa38
#
_cell.length_a   1.000
_cell.length_b   1.000
_cell.length_c   1.000
_cell.angle_alpha   90.00
_cell.angle_beta   90.00
_cell.angle_gamma   90.00
#
_symmetry.space_group_name_H-M   'P 1'
#
loop_
_entity.id
_entity.type
_entity.pdbx_description
1 polymer ?
#
loop_
_entity_poly.entity_id
_entity_poly.type
_entity_poly.pdbx_seq_one_letter_code
_entity_poly.pdbx_strand_id
1 'polypeptide(L)'
;MLNWLMKLFGGGQPPVRKMLDLEARLVPGDPASPLHGDGEYEAWEDGSWSFEVEVEGPDGSPAPRGLIAFIDGVEIGPLIPRGDEAQLKLSHRAGDTLAAFPDAGSTLKVKGPAGEHLSGAFHHDR
;
A
#
# COMPACT_ATOMS: atom_id res chain seq x y z
N MET A 1 2.35 -13.92 -36.04
CA MET A 1 2.25 -14.62 -35.64
C MET A 1 3.16 -15.20 -34.72
N LEU A 2 4.10 -14.79 -34.43
CA LEU A 2 4.79 -15.17 -33.52
C LEU A 2 4.22 -15.18 -32.24
N ASN A 3 3.18 -14.47 -32.06
CA ASN A 3 2.54 -14.43 -30.88
C ASN A 3 2.15 -15.71 -30.29
N TRP A 4 1.71 -16.64 -31.10
CA TRP A 4 1.30 -17.89 -30.54
C TRP A 4 2.50 -18.62 -30.00
N LEU A 5 3.63 -18.47 -30.63
CA LEU A 5 4.81 -19.06 -30.14
C LEU A 5 5.21 -18.43 -28.84
N MET A 6 5.05 -17.17 -28.75
CA MET A 6 5.31 -16.51 -27.53
C MET A 6 4.42 -16.93 -26.47
N LYS A 7 3.20 -17.27 -26.82
CA LYS A 7 2.30 -17.74 -25.86
C LYS A 7 2.61 -19.09 -25.37
N LEU A 8 3.27 -19.90 -26.13
CA LEU A 8 3.68 -21.18 -25.66
C LEU A 8 4.62 -21.02 -24.51
N PHE A 9 5.26 -19.87 -24.42
CA PHE A 9 6.12 -19.58 -23.34
C PHE A 9 5.48 -18.61 -22.40
N GLY A 10 4.20 -18.64 -22.30
CA GLY A 10 3.56 -17.69 -21.48
C GLY A 10 3.57 -16.33 -22.09
N GLY A 11 3.46 -16.29 -23.40
CA GLY A 11 3.50 -15.05 -24.06
C GLY A 11 4.84 -14.75 -24.64
N GLY A 12 5.79 -15.52 -24.28
CA GLY A 12 7.10 -15.35 -24.80
C GLY A 12 7.80 -14.07 -24.37
N GLN A 13 7.21 -13.35 -23.46
CA GLN A 13 7.84 -12.15 -22.97
C GLN A 13 8.61 -12.46 -21.71
N PRO A 14 9.77 -11.88 -21.51
CA PRO A 14 10.48 -12.07 -20.26
C PRO A 14 9.66 -11.50 -19.12
N PRO A 15 9.76 -12.08 -17.93
CA PRO A 15 9.06 -11.53 -16.79
C PRO A 15 9.56 -10.11 -16.51
N VAL A 16 8.65 -9.25 -16.10
CA VAL A 16 8.98 -7.89 -15.74
C VAL A 16 9.68 -7.91 -14.39
N ARG A 17 10.82 -7.25 -14.30
CA ARG A 17 11.60 -7.27 -13.10
C ARG A 17 11.12 -6.21 -12.12
N LYS A 18 11.01 -6.60 -10.86
CA LYS A 18 10.69 -5.66 -9.79
C LYS A 18 11.93 -4.82 -9.50
N MET A 19 11.77 -3.52 -9.56
CA MET A 19 12.86 -2.58 -9.33
C MET A 19 12.88 -2.06 -7.91
N LEU A 20 11.73 -2.01 -7.26
CA LEU A 20 11.62 -1.42 -5.95
C LEU A 20 10.55 -2.17 -5.16
N ASP A 21 10.85 -2.47 -3.90
CA ASP A 21 9.92 -3.13 -3.01
C ASP A 21 10.12 -2.48 -1.64
N LEU A 22 9.14 -1.71 -1.22
CA LEU A 22 9.19 -0.96 0.03
C LEU A 22 8.08 -1.39 0.96
N GLU A 23 8.36 -1.43 2.24
CA GLU A 23 7.40 -1.76 3.27
C GLU A 23 7.48 -0.74 4.39
N ALA A 24 6.35 -0.41 4.98
CA ALA A 24 6.28 0.45 6.15
C ALA A 24 5.40 -0.21 7.20
N ARG A 25 5.89 -0.32 8.42
CA ARG A 25 5.09 -0.81 9.53
C ARG A 25 4.43 0.39 10.19
N LEU A 26 3.11 0.34 10.33
CA LEU A 26 2.35 1.43 10.93
C LEU A 26 2.17 1.20 12.42
N VAL A 27 2.61 2.17 13.19
CA VAL A 27 2.56 2.13 14.65
C VAL A 27 1.70 3.30 15.12
N PRO A 28 0.75 3.07 16.05
CA PRO A 28 -0.08 4.17 16.54
C PRO A 28 0.72 5.15 17.38
N GLY A 29 0.36 6.43 17.28
CA GLY A 29 0.97 7.46 18.09
C GLY A 29 0.58 7.34 19.56
N ASP A 30 -0.62 6.85 19.82
CA ASP A 30 -1.07 6.57 21.18
C ASP A 30 -0.73 5.12 21.52
N PRO A 31 0.16 4.86 22.47
CA PRO A 31 0.55 3.50 22.79
C PRO A 31 -0.59 2.65 23.35
N ALA A 32 -1.69 3.28 23.78
CA ALA A 32 -2.86 2.55 24.25
C ALA A 32 -3.77 2.13 23.08
N SER A 33 -3.54 2.61 21.88
CA SER A 33 -4.37 2.25 20.74
C SER A 33 -4.10 0.81 20.32
N PRO A 34 -5.17 0.02 20.10
CA PRO A 34 -4.99 -1.36 19.65
C PRO A 34 -4.82 -1.47 18.13
N LEU A 35 -4.81 -0.35 17.42
CA LEU A 35 -4.69 -0.38 15.96
C LEU A 35 -3.25 -0.66 15.53
N HIS A 36 -3.10 -1.37 14.44
CA HIS A 36 -1.81 -1.62 13.82
C HIS A 36 -2.01 -1.79 12.32
N GLY A 37 -0.97 -1.69 11.57
CA GLY A 37 -1.09 -1.85 10.13
C GLY A 37 0.24 -1.85 9.43
N ASP A 38 0.17 -1.85 8.11
CA ASP A 38 1.35 -1.79 7.29
C ASP A 38 1.01 -1.20 5.92
N GLY A 39 2.04 -0.83 5.20
CA GLY A 39 1.93 -0.38 3.83
C GLY A 39 3.00 -1.02 2.98
N GLU A 40 2.72 -1.15 1.69
CA GLU A 40 3.63 -1.75 0.75
C GLU A 40 3.58 -1.01 -0.57
N TYR A 41 4.73 -0.77 -1.15
CA TYR A 41 4.83 -0.16 -2.47
C TYR A 41 5.80 -0.96 -3.32
N GLU A 42 5.36 -1.33 -4.50
CA GLU A 42 6.18 -2.08 -5.44
C GLU A 42 6.20 -1.37 -6.78
N ALA A 43 7.35 -1.34 -7.42
CA ALA A 43 7.48 -0.78 -8.75
C ALA A 43 8.31 -1.72 -9.63
N TRP A 44 7.93 -1.82 -10.89
CA TRP A 44 8.56 -2.71 -11.86
C TRP A 44 9.21 -1.91 -12.98
N GLU A 45 10.12 -2.55 -13.69
CA GLU A 45 10.90 -1.85 -14.72
C GLU A 45 10.08 -1.40 -15.93
N ASP A 46 8.88 -1.91 -16.11
CA ASP A 46 7.99 -1.47 -17.17
C ASP A 46 7.21 -0.19 -16.78
N GLY A 47 7.48 0.36 -15.62
CA GLY A 47 6.80 1.56 -15.13
C GLY A 47 5.53 1.28 -14.34
N SER A 48 5.11 0.02 -14.25
CA SER A 48 3.93 -0.30 -13.42
C SER A 48 4.29 -0.24 -11.94
N TRP A 49 3.28 -0.03 -11.11
CA TRP A 49 3.45 0.06 -9.66
C TRP A 49 2.19 -0.41 -8.96
N SER A 50 2.33 -0.77 -7.68
CA SER A 50 1.20 -1.03 -6.80
C SER A 50 1.47 -0.46 -5.41
N PHE A 51 0.40 -0.06 -4.74
CA PHE A 51 0.46 0.51 -3.39
C PHE A 51 -0.70 -0.06 -2.58
N GLU A 52 -0.41 -0.48 -1.37
CA GLU A 52 -1.42 -1.05 -0.50
C GLU A 52 -1.18 -0.61 0.93
N VAL A 53 -2.26 -0.25 1.63
CA VAL A 53 -2.22 0.07 3.05
C VAL A 53 -3.33 -0.70 3.73
N GLU A 54 -3.03 -1.30 4.87
CA GLU A 54 -4.02 -2.01 5.68
C GLU A 54 -3.88 -1.57 7.12
N VAL A 55 -5.00 -1.39 7.78
CA VAL A 55 -5.04 -1.10 9.23
C VAL A 55 -6.11 -1.98 9.84
N GLU A 56 -5.79 -2.62 10.95
CA GLU A 56 -6.74 -3.45 11.67
C GLU A 56 -6.65 -3.22 13.17
N GLY A 57 -7.72 -3.57 13.85
CA GLY A 57 -7.80 -3.52 15.31
C GLY A 57 -7.76 -4.92 15.91
N PRO A 58 -8.26 -5.07 17.13
CA PRO A 58 -8.31 -6.38 17.78
C PRO A 58 -9.17 -7.36 17.01
N ASP A 59 -8.86 -8.64 17.13
CA ASP A 59 -9.62 -9.69 16.48
C ASP A 59 -11.10 -9.61 16.88
N GLY A 60 -11.96 -9.73 15.88
CA GLY A 60 -13.40 -9.68 16.11
C GLY A 60 -13.99 -8.28 16.24
N SER A 61 -13.15 -7.25 16.23
CA SER A 61 -13.66 -5.88 16.24
C SER A 61 -13.98 -5.45 14.81
N PRO A 62 -14.92 -4.51 14.62
CA PRO A 62 -15.19 -4.01 13.28
C PRO A 62 -14.00 -3.19 12.76
N ALA A 63 -13.91 -3.11 11.46
CA ALA A 63 -12.85 -2.33 10.82
C ALA A 63 -12.93 -0.87 11.24
N PRO A 64 -11.78 -0.22 11.43
CA PRO A 64 -11.79 1.23 11.67
C PRO A 64 -12.35 1.96 10.46
N ARG A 65 -13.00 3.09 10.69
CA ARG A 65 -13.68 3.85 9.64
C ARG A 65 -13.13 5.26 9.53
N GLY A 66 -13.20 5.80 8.33
CA GLY A 66 -12.82 7.20 8.10
C GLY A 66 -11.32 7.44 8.06
N LEU A 67 -10.54 6.38 7.90
CA LEU A 67 -9.09 6.51 7.85
C LEU A 67 -8.63 6.97 6.47
N ILE A 68 -7.63 7.83 6.45
CA ILE A 68 -7.06 8.37 5.21
C ILE A 68 -5.55 8.21 5.27
N ALA A 69 -4.97 7.74 4.17
CA ALA A 69 -3.53 7.53 4.04
C ALA A 69 -2.83 8.73 3.43
N PHE A 70 -1.62 9.00 3.91
CA PHE A 70 -0.76 10.09 3.42
C PHE A 70 0.66 9.56 3.22
N ILE A 71 1.31 10.01 2.16
CA ILE A 71 2.75 9.74 1.95
C ILE A 71 3.45 11.10 1.97
N ASP A 72 4.41 11.25 2.86
CA ASP A 72 5.17 12.51 3.04
C ASP A 72 4.25 13.74 3.12
N GLY A 73 3.13 13.58 3.83
CA GLY A 73 2.18 14.67 4.02
C GLY A 73 1.20 14.88 2.88
N VAL A 74 1.32 14.13 1.80
CA VAL A 74 0.40 14.25 0.66
C VAL A 74 -0.71 13.22 0.79
N GLU A 75 -1.95 13.67 0.74
CA GLU A 75 -3.10 12.79 0.87
C GLU A 75 -3.17 11.82 -0.31
N ILE A 76 -3.28 10.53 -0.03
CA ILE A 76 -3.35 9.49 -1.04
C ILE A 76 -4.79 9.02 -1.25
N GLY A 77 -5.50 8.75 -0.18
CA GLY A 77 -6.90 8.33 -0.30
C GLY A 77 -7.42 7.65 0.94
N PRO A 78 -8.73 7.34 0.92
CA PRO A 78 -9.38 6.72 2.06
C PRO A 78 -9.16 5.21 2.08
N LEU A 79 -9.06 4.66 3.28
CA LEU A 79 -9.08 3.22 3.45
C LEU A 79 -10.54 2.77 3.53
N ILE A 80 -10.85 1.68 2.88
CA ILE A 80 -12.21 1.14 2.80
C ILE A 80 -12.36 0.05 3.84
N PRO A 81 -13.33 0.17 4.76
CA PRO A 81 -13.54 -0.88 5.77
C PRO A 81 -14.07 -2.16 5.13
N ARG A 82 -13.49 -3.28 5.53
CA ARG A 82 -13.92 -4.59 5.08
C ARG A 82 -13.69 -5.58 6.20
N GLY A 83 -14.75 -6.19 6.72
CA GLY A 83 -14.61 -7.12 7.84
C GLY A 83 -14.01 -6.45 9.05
N ASP A 84 -12.83 -6.89 9.45
CA ASP A 84 -12.12 -6.36 10.61
C ASP A 84 -10.94 -5.46 10.23
N GLU A 85 -10.73 -5.19 8.94
CA GLU A 85 -9.64 -4.33 8.52
C GLU A 85 -10.09 -3.27 7.53
N ALA A 86 -9.35 -2.19 7.44
CA ALA A 86 -9.55 -1.15 6.45
C ALA A 86 -8.39 -1.17 5.47
N GLN A 87 -8.68 -1.05 4.18
CA GLN A 87 -7.68 -1.20 3.12
C GLN A 87 -7.78 -0.12 2.07
N LEU A 88 -6.64 0.26 1.52
CA LEU A 88 -6.55 1.05 0.31
C LEU A 88 -5.59 0.32 -0.63
N LYS A 89 -6.07 -0.02 -1.82
CA LYS A 89 -5.23 -0.67 -2.84
C LYS A 89 -5.31 0.14 -4.11
N LEU A 90 -4.16 0.56 -4.61
CA LEU A 90 -4.04 1.32 -5.85
C LEU A 90 -3.02 0.64 -6.74
N SER A 91 -3.26 0.63 -8.05
CA SER A 91 -2.28 0.09 -8.97
C SER A 91 -2.33 0.80 -10.31
N HIS A 92 -1.19 0.88 -10.95
CA HIS A 92 -1.06 1.42 -12.28
C HIS A 92 -1.91 0.62 -13.27
N ARG A 93 -1.95 -0.69 -13.11
CA ARG A 93 -2.69 -1.56 -14.02
C ARG A 93 -4.21 -1.41 -13.90
N ALA A 94 -4.68 -0.97 -12.75
CA ALA A 94 -6.10 -0.70 -12.57
C ALA A 94 -6.49 0.71 -13.04
N GLY A 95 -5.53 1.48 -13.55
CA GLY A 95 -5.79 2.84 -14.00
C GLY A 95 -5.76 3.87 -12.88
N ASP A 96 -5.30 3.49 -11.71
CA ASP A 96 -5.24 4.42 -10.57
C ASP A 96 -4.08 5.38 -10.72
N THR A 97 -4.16 6.50 -10.02
CA THR A 97 -3.08 7.46 -9.91
C THR A 97 -2.60 7.49 -8.47
N LEU A 98 -1.34 7.86 -8.27
CA LEU A 98 -0.76 7.98 -6.94
C LEU A 98 -0.21 9.40 -6.82
N ALA A 99 -0.74 10.14 -5.85
CA ALA A 99 -0.41 11.57 -5.71
C ALA A 99 1.02 11.81 -5.24
N ALA A 100 1.63 10.82 -4.61
CA ALA A 100 3.04 10.89 -4.21
C ALA A 100 3.61 9.48 -4.23
N PHE A 101 4.80 9.31 -4.78
CA PHE A 101 5.47 8.02 -4.83
C PHE A 101 6.52 7.96 -3.72
N PRO A 102 6.51 6.90 -2.90
CA PRO A 102 7.46 6.82 -1.80
C PRO A 102 8.85 6.37 -2.24
N ASP A 103 9.85 6.77 -1.48
CA ASP A 103 11.19 6.23 -1.55
C ASP A 103 11.51 5.64 -0.18
N ALA A 104 12.62 4.97 -0.07
CA ALA A 104 13.10 4.53 1.24
C ALA A 104 13.29 5.76 2.12
N GLY A 105 12.73 5.71 3.31
CA GLY A 105 12.74 6.85 4.24
C GLY A 105 11.51 7.74 4.17
N SER A 106 10.67 7.61 3.13
CA SER A 106 9.40 8.34 3.08
C SER A 106 8.50 7.88 4.22
N THR A 107 7.68 8.79 4.72
CA THR A 107 6.76 8.49 5.82
C THR A 107 5.37 8.18 5.30
N LEU A 108 4.84 7.04 5.75
CA LEU A 108 3.44 6.69 5.56
C LEU A 108 2.70 7.04 6.83
N LYS A 109 1.59 7.78 6.70
CA LYS A 109 0.72 8.09 7.83
C LYS A 109 -0.70 7.72 7.51
N VAL A 110 -1.44 7.32 8.54
CA VAL A 110 -2.87 7.10 8.44
C VAL A 110 -3.52 7.88 9.56
N LYS A 111 -4.51 8.68 9.23
CA LYS A 111 -5.22 9.51 10.19
C LYS A 111 -6.72 9.25 10.11
N GLY A 112 -7.40 9.38 11.23
CA GLY A 112 -8.83 9.16 11.30
C GLY A 112 -9.58 10.28 12.00
N PRO A 113 -10.93 10.25 11.95
CA PRO A 113 -11.75 11.34 12.47
C PRO A 113 -11.82 11.40 13.98
N ALA A 114 -11.47 10.32 14.66
CA ALA A 114 -11.47 10.30 16.12
C ALA A 114 -10.08 10.52 16.70
N GLY A 115 -9.17 11.08 15.90
CA GLY A 115 -7.80 11.34 16.36
C GLY A 115 -6.85 10.18 16.15
N GLU A 116 -7.28 9.13 15.45
CA GLU A 116 -6.39 8.02 15.13
C GLU A 116 -5.21 8.54 14.32
N HIS A 117 -4.02 8.05 14.66
CA HIS A 117 -2.81 8.46 13.98
C HIS A 117 -1.80 7.31 14.04
N LEU A 118 -1.47 6.77 12.89
CA LEU A 118 -0.44 5.74 12.76
C LEU A 118 0.61 6.23 11.78
N SER A 119 1.84 5.83 11.99
CA SER A 119 2.91 6.22 11.06
C SER A 119 4.01 5.18 11.01
N GLY A 120 4.76 5.22 9.94
CA GLY A 120 5.94 4.39 9.76
C GLY A 120 6.75 4.89 8.58
N ALA A 121 8.01 4.53 8.54
CA ALA A 121 8.89 4.89 7.44
C ALA A 121 9.00 3.72 6.48
N PHE A 122 8.98 4.00 5.19
CA PHE A 122 9.23 2.98 4.19
C PHE A 122 10.69 2.57 4.21
N HIS A 123 10.94 1.28 4.09
CA HIS A 123 12.28 0.72 3.97
C HIS A 123 12.25 -0.38 2.93
N HIS A 124 13.41 -0.72 2.41
CA HIS A 124 13.48 -1.79 1.42
C HIS A 124 13.09 -3.11 2.06
N ASP A 125 12.21 -3.81 1.38
CA ASP A 125 11.76 -5.13 1.80
C ASP A 125 12.63 -6.17 1.08
N ARG A 126 13.23 -7.04 1.85
CA ARG A 126 14.16 -8.00 1.28
C ARG A 126 13.69 -9.40 1.50
#